data_f3c3e369d960ae8d332b9e59dc1bf9a1
#
_entry.id   f3c3e369d960ae8d332b9e59dc1bf9a1
#
_cell.length_a   1.000
_cell.length_b   1.000
_cell.length_c   1.000
_cell.angle_alpha   90.00
_cell.angle_beta   90.00
_cell.angle_gamma   90.00
#
_symmetry.space_group_name_H-M   'P 1'
#
loop_
_entity.id
_entity.type
_entity.pdbx_description
1 polymer ?
#
loop_
_entity_poly.entity_id
_entity_poly.type
_entity_poly.pdbx_seq_one_letter_code
_entity_poly.pdbx_strand_id
1 'polypeptide(L)'
;MDIDAPTDIAILSLTGLGGMRLQAYLRTLDLDVSRYRRVLPHFLDTKAQIVVAGRVGSHAWQYLERETACRVRVVSEERGMQAAGRDASGEARSLLAFHLREVGSARFFVELAELAGVACIDTRPLLAHLGVHASRADRFWSDLGCAEQIEEPFLREFTQAACEAPLPVLLGGHSLVSGGLMLLTEAAWREEDQRLERGT
;
A
#
# COMPACT_ATOMS: atom_id res chain seq x y z
N MET A 1 5.76 9.22 10.77
CA MET A 1 5.63 9.04 9.31
C MET A 1 5.85 10.38 8.68
N ASP A 2 6.73 10.48 7.70
CA ASP A 2 6.88 11.67 6.88
C ASP A 2 5.76 11.69 5.83
N ILE A 3 5.37 12.88 5.38
CA ILE A 3 4.35 13.04 4.34
C ILE A 3 5.07 13.28 3.03
N ASP A 4 5.26 12.23 2.25
CA ASP A 4 6.01 12.23 1.00
C ASP A 4 5.13 12.04 -0.24
N ALA A 5 3.93 11.51 -0.04
CA ALA A 5 2.99 11.16 -1.11
C ALA A 5 1.54 11.54 -0.76
N PRO A 6 0.67 11.73 -1.74
CA PRO A 6 -0.76 11.98 -1.51
C PRO A 6 -1.45 10.89 -0.68
N THR A 7 -1.01 9.64 -0.83
CA THR A 7 -1.50 8.51 -0.03
C THR A 7 -1.27 8.71 1.46
N ASP A 8 -0.18 9.36 1.86
CA ASP A 8 0.14 9.61 3.27
C ASP A 8 -0.90 10.54 3.89
N ILE A 9 -1.35 11.56 3.14
CA ILE A 9 -2.40 12.48 3.54
C ILE A 9 -3.74 11.74 3.67
N ALA A 10 -4.08 10.89 2.69
CA ALA A 10 -5.30 10.09 2.71
C ALA A 10 -5.34 9.13 3.92
N ILE A 11 -4.26 8.41 4.19
CA ILE A 11 -4.14 7.52 5.35
C ILE A 11 -4.22 8.33 6.65
N LEU A 12 -3.52 9.46 6.75
CA LEU A 12 -3.54 10.31 7.93
C LEU A 12 -4.94 10.84 8.25
N SER A 13 -5.74 11.13 7.22
CA SER A 13 -7.12 11.60 7.40
C SER A 13 -8.04 10.58 8.07
N LEU A 14 -7.74 9.27 7.94
CA LEU A 14 -8.49 8.19 8.60
C LEU A 14 -8.16 8.07 10.09
N THR A 15 -6.97 8.46 10.51
CA THR A 15 -6.49 8.19 11.86
C THR A 15 -7.01 9.15 12.91
N GLY A 16 -7.47 10.33 12.50
CA GLY A 16 -7.80 11.41 13.42
C GLY A 16 -6.59 11.92 14.24
N LEU A 17 -5.37 11.50 13.88
CA LEU A 17 -4.13 11.95 14.54
C LEU A 17 -3.77 13.38 14.12
N GLY A 18 -2.98 14.03 14.95
CA GLY A 18 -2.56 15.41 14.77
C GLY A 18 -3.44 16.41 15.53
N GLY A 19 -2.99 17.66 15.59
CA GLY A 19 -3.71 18.73 16.29
C GLY A 19 -4.97 19.18 15.55
N MET A 20 -5.85 19.91 16.24
CA MET A 20 -7.14 20.39 15.73
C MET A 20 -7.03 21.12 14.38
N ARG A 21 -5.95 21.90 14.16
CA ARG A 21 -5.76 22.64 12.90
C ARG A 21 -5.52 21.69 11.72
N LEU A 22 -4.71 20.63 11.91
CA LEU A 22 -4.46 19.64 10.88
C LEU A 22 -5.74 18.88 10.56
N GLN A 23 -6.47 18.43 11.57
CA GLN A 23 -7.72 17.72 11.39
C GLN A 23 -8.80 18.59 10.70
N ALA A 24 -8.89 19.86 11.04
CA ALA A 24 -9.75 20.81 10.35
C ALA A 24 -9.37 20.95 8.87
N TYR A 25 -8.09 21.06 8.57
CA TYR A 25 -7.59 21.12 7.19
C TYR A 25 -7.87 19.83 6.42
N LEU A 26 -7.56 18.65 6.98
CA LEU A 26 -7.79 17.36 6.33
C LEU A 26 -9.28 17.15 5.96
N ARG A 27 -10.21 17.67 6.77
CA ARG A 27 -11.65 17.62 6.46
C ARG A 27 -12.05 18.54 5.31
N THR A 28 -11.24 19.55 4.96
CA THR A 28 -11.50 20.40 3.78
C THR A 28 -11.03 19.77 2.48
N LEU A 29 -10.22 18.71 2.57
CA LEU A 29 -9.74 17.98 1.41
C LEU A 29 -10.79 16.92 1.04
N ASP A 30 -11.23 16.94 -0.21
CA ASP A 30 -12.12 15.91 -0.76
C ASP A 30 -11.29 14.69 -1.15
N LEU A 31 -10.90 13.90 -0.12
CA LEU A 31 -10.05 12.73 -0.28
C LEU A 31 -10.90 11.47 -0.38
N ASP A 32 -10.79 10.75 -1.49
CA ASP A 32 -11.36 9.39 -1.56
C ASP A 32 -10.51 8.42 -0.72
N VAL A 33 -11.05 8.08 0.45
CA VAL A 33 -10.44 7.12 1.38
C VAL A 33 -11.12 5.74 1.34
N SER A 34 -12.06 5.53 0.44
CA SER A 34 -12.87 4.31 0.36
C SER A 34 -12.01 3.05 0.20
N ARG A 35 -10.97 3.11 -0.62
CA ARG A 35 -10.04 2.01 -0.85
C ARG A 35 -9.27 1.60 0.41
N TYR A 36 -8.89 2.57 1.25
CA TYR A 36 -8.21 2.31 2.51
C TYR A 36 -9.17 1.72 3.54
N ARG A 37 -10.40 2.24 3.63
CA ARG A 37 -11.42 1.69 4.54
C ARG A 37 -11.77 0.26 4.23
N ARG A 38 -11.77 -0.15 2.96
CA ARG A 38 -12.03 -1.55 2.57
C ARG A 38 -11.02 -2.54 3.15
N VAL A 39 -9.79 -2.12 3.44
CA VAL A 39 -8.76 -3.01 3.98
C VAL A 39 -8.76 -3.09 5.51
N LEU A 40 -9.32 -2.08 6.22
CA LEU A 40 -9.26 -2.00 7.68
C LEU A 40 -9.81 -3.25 8.39
N PRO A 41 -10.97 -3.82 8.02
CA PRO A 41 -11.51 -5.00 8.70
C PRO A 41 -10.58 -6.21 8.63
N HIS A 42 -9.78 -6.33 7.57
CA HIS A 42 -8.87 -7.46 7.40
C HIS A 42 -7.73 -7.49 8.41
N PHE A 43 -7.32 -6.33 8.95
CA PHE A 43 -6.28 -6.28 9.99
C PHE A 43 -6.75 -6.90 11.32
N LEU A 44 -8.06 -6.92 11.57
CA LEU A 44 -8.67 -7.39 12.81
C LEU A 44 -9.29 -8.78 12.70
N ASP A 45 -9.38 -9.33 11.50
CA ASP A 45 -9.94 -10.67 11.28
C ASP A 45 -8.86 -11.75 11.42
N THR A 46 -9.00 -12.60 12.44
CA THR A 46 -8.09 -13.72 12.72
C THR A 46 -8.00 -14.76 11.60
N LYS A 47 -8.97 -14.78 10.69
CA LYS A 47 -8.99 -15.68 9.53
C LYS A 47 -8.40 -15.04 8.28
N ALA A 48 -8.29 -13.72 8.26
CA ALA A 48 -7.74 -13.00 7.11
C ALA A 48 -6.24 -13.25 6.95
N GLN A 49 -5.79 -13.12 5.72
CA GLN A 49 -4.38 -13.08 5.35
C GLN A 49 -4.13 -11.80 4.55
N ILE A 50 -3.05 -11.11 4.82
CA ILE A 50 -2.61 -9.95 4.06
C ILE A 50 -1.22 -10.18 3.48
N VAL A 51 -0.97 -9.68 2.26
CA VAL A 51 0.36 -9.61 1.66
C VAL A 51 0.89 -8.18 1.77
N VAL A 52 2.10 -8.04 2.26
CA VAL A 52 2.85 -6.78 2.30
C VAL A 52 4.16 -6.96 1.56
N ALA A 53 4.39 -6.21 0.50
CA ALA A 53 5.55 -6.39 -0.36
C ALA A 53 6.29 -5.09 -0.67
N GLY A 54 7.61 -5.20 -0.83
CA GLY A 54 8.51 -4.12 -1.20
C GLY A 54 9.51 -3.76 -0.09
N ARG A 55 9.82 -2.49 0.10
CA ARG A 55 10.85 -2.03 1.04
C ARG A 55 10.40 -2.07 2.51
N VAL A 56 9.83 -3.19 2.93
CA VAL A 56 9.31 -3.39 4.29
C VAL A 56 10.44 -3.43 5.31
N GLY A 57 10.39 -2.54 6.30
CA GLY A 57 11.34 -2.52 7.40
C GLY A 57 10.99 -3.50 8.52
N SER A 58 12.01 -3.96 9.27
CA SER A 58 11.81 -4.85 10.43
C SER A 58 10.86 -4.27 11.47
N HIS A 59 10.91 -2.95 11.70
CA HIS A 59 10.02 -2.27 12.64
C HIS A 59 8.54 -2.37 12.20
N ALA A 60 8.25 -2.14 10.91
CA ALA A 60 6.89 -2.25 10.39
C ALA A 60 6.38 -3.70 10.47
N TRP A 61 7.23 -4.67 10.10
CA TRP A 61 6.88 -6.08 10.21
C TRP A 61 6.59 -6.51 11.66
N GLN A 62 7.48 -6.20 12.60
CA GLN A 62 7.28 -6.50 14.03
C GLN A 62 6.02 -5.83 14.59
N TYR A 63 5.71 -4.61 14.14
CA TYR A 63 4.49 -3.93 14.52
C TYR A 63 3.26 -4.69 14.03
N LEU A 64 3.23 -5.07 12.75
CA LEU A 64 2.10 -5.81 12.19
C LEU A 64 1.89 -7.15 12.88
N GLU A 65 2.93 -7.92 13.16
CA GLU A 65 2.81 -9.19 13.87
C GLU A 65 2.23 -9.05 15.27
N ARG A 66 2.48 -7.93 15.92
CA ARG A 66 2.04 -7.70 17.30
C ARG A 66 0.66 -7.03 17.39
N GLU A 67 0.37 -6.11 16.45
CA GLU A 67 -0.77 -5.21 16.54
C GLU A 67 -1.92 -5.58 15.59
N THR A 68 -1.77 -6.62 14.74
CA THR A 68 -2.87 -7.12 13.92
C THR A 68 -3.33 -8.50 14.37
N ALA A 69 -4.60 -8.83 14.14
CA ALA A 69 -5.13 -10.15 14.39
C ALA A 69 -4.97 -11.12 13.20
N CYS A 70 -4.76 -10.58 12.01
CA CYS A 70 -4.63 -11.34 10.76
C CYS A 70 -3.27 -12.01 10.61
N ARG A 71 -3.16 -12.92 9.64
CA ARG A 71 -1.88 -13.48 9.22
C ARG A 71 -1.22 -12.57 8.20
N VAL A 72 0.06 -12.24 8.41
CA VAL A 72 0.83 -11.35 7.53
C VAL A 72 1.85 -12.16 6.74
N ARG A 73 1.82 -12.01 5.41
CA ARG A 73 2.88 -12.48 4.50
C ARG A 73 3.72 -11.28 4.10
N VAL A 74 5.01 -11.31 4.41
CA VAL A 74 5.92 -10.21 4.11
C VAL A 74 6.93 -10.64 3.05
N VAL A 75 7.01 -9.89 1.97
CA VAL A 75 8.07 -9.98 0.96
C VAL A 75 8.90 -8.71 1.05
N SER A 76 9.95 -8.73 1.88
CA SER A 76 10.84 -7.58 2.08
C SER A 76 12.00 -7.64 1.12
N GLU A 77 12.09 -6.67 0.22
CA GLU A 77 13.12 -6.59 -0.82
C GLU A 77 13.57 -5.15 -1.07
N GLU A 78 14.79 -4.99 -1.53
CA GLU A 78 15.39 -3.71 -1.98
C GLU A 78 15.32 -2.56 -0.95
N ARG A 79 15.40 -2.88 0.35
CA ARG A 79 15.56 -1.86 1.39
C ARG A 79 16.83 -1.06 1.16
N GLY A 80 16.68 0.28 1.17
CA GLY A 80 17.81 1.17 0.95
C GLY A 80 18.28 1.27 -0.50
N MET A 81 17.52 0.77 -1.49
CA MET A 81 17.92 0.76 -2.89
C MET A 81 18.29 2.15 -3.42
N GLN A 82 17.60 3.21 -3.00
CA GLN A 82 17.91 4.59 -3.39
C GLN A 82 19.25 5.05 -2.80
N ALA A 83 19.47 4.82 -1.51
CA ALA A 83 20.73 5.19 -0.87
C ALA A 83 21.93 4.44 -1.44
N ALA A 84 21.72 3.23 -1.94
CA ALA A 84 22.72 2.41 -2.60
C ALA A 84 22.82 2.66 -4.12
N GLY A 85 21.99 3.53 -4.69
CA GLY A 85 21.96 3.84 -6.13
C GLY A 85 21.49 2.68 -7.02
N ARG A 86 20.89 1.63 -6.43
CA ARG A 86 20.52 0.39 -7.14
C ARG A 86 19.36 0.56 -8.09
N ASP A 87 18.46 1.52 -7.81
CA ASP A 87 17.38 1.91 -8.70
C ASP A 87 17.90 2.61 -9.97
N ALA A 88 18.90 3.49 -9.82
CA ALA A 88 19.52 4.20 -10.93
C ALA A 88 20.47 3.32 -11.75
N SER A 89 21.17 2.35 -11.10
CA SER A 89 22.11 1.44 -11.77
C SER A 89 21.44 0.26 -12.49
N GLY A 90 20.11 0.08 -12.33
CA GLY A 90 19.39 -1.07 -12.87
C GLY A 90 19.72 -2.40 -12.17
N GLU A 91 20.30 -2.35 -10.96
CA GLU A 91 20.67 -3.53 -10.18
C GLU A 91 19.57 -4.00 -9.23
N ALA A 92 18.51 -3.21 -9.06
CA ALA A 92 17.37 -3.60 -8.22
C ALA A 92 16.72 -4.90 -8.73
N ARG A 93 16.39 -5.80 -7.80
CA ARG A 93 15.75 -7.08 -8.13
C ARG A 93 14.54 -7.31 -7.22
N SER A 94 13.44 -7.72 -7.83
CA SER A 94 12.19 -8.01 -7.13
C SER A 94 11.67 -9.38 -7.56
N LEU A 95 11.37 -10.23 -6.59
CA LEU A 95 10.75 -11.53 -6.82
C LEU A 95 9.35 -11.37 -7.44
N LEU A 96 8.60 -10.38 -6.95
CA LEU A 96 7.28 -10.08 -7.49
C LEU A 96 7.37 -9.62 -8.96
N ALA A 97 8.39 -8.82 -9.28
CA ALA A 97 8.58 -8.34 -10.65
C ALA A 97 9.03 -9.46 -11.61
N PHE A 98 9.80 -10.44 -11.15
CA PHE A 98 10.07 -11.65 -11.94
C PHE A 98 8.78 -12.37 -12.28
N HIS A 99 7.94 -12.62 -11.28
CA HIS A 99 6.65 -13.29 -11.48
C HIS A 99 5.70 -12.47 -12.37
N LEU A 100 5.55 -11.17 -12.07
CA LEU A 100 4.72 -10.24 -12.84
C LEU A 100 5.08 -10.23 -14.33
N ARG A 101 6.37 -10.27 -14.66
CA ARG A 101 6.85 -10.31 -16.04
C ARG A 101 6.45 -11.59 -16.77
N GLU A 102 6.40 -12.73 -16.06
CA GLU A 102 6.03 -14.02 -16.65
C GLU A 102 4.52 -14.15 -16.89
N VAL A 103 3.69 -13.61 -15.96
CA VAL A 103 2.24 -13.86 -16.01
C VAL A 103 1.42 -12.65 -16.47
N GLY A 104 1.99 -11.45 -16.45
CA GLY A 104 1.28 -10.19 -16.74
C GLY A 104 0.42 -9.69 -15.59
N SER A 105 0.02 -8.41 -15.67
CA SER A 105 -0.61 -7.68 -14.56
C SER A 105 -1.91 -8.30 -14.07
N ALA A 106 -2.80 -8.67 -14.97
CA ALA A 106 -4.12 -9.20 -14.61
C ALA A 106 -4.01 -10.54 -13.86
N ARG A 107 -3.24 -11.48 -14.40
CA ARG A 107 -3.06 -12.79 -13.78
C ARG A 107 -2.27 -12.70 -12.46
N PHE A 108 -1.30 -11.79 -12.37
CA PHE A 108 -0.56 -11.54 -11.14
C PHE A 108 -1.49 -11.24 -9.95
N PHE A 109 -2.50 -10.38 -10.13
CA PHE A 109 -3.44 -10.06 -9.05
C PHE A 109 -4.46 -11.18 -8.78
N VAL A 110 -4.82 -11.98 -9.79
CA VAL A 110 -5.65 -13.18 -9.57
C VAL A 110 -4.89 -14.19 -8.70
N GLU A 111 -3.62 -14.43 -8.97
CA GLU A 111 -2.79 -15.35 -8.19
C GLU A 111 -2.48 -14.80 -6.79
N LEU A 112 -2.34 -13.47 -6.63
CA LEU A 112 -2.24 -12.87 -5.30
C LEU A 112 -3.50 -13.07 -4.46
N ALA A 113 -4.69 -13.10 -5.08
CA ALA A 113 -5.94 -13.34 -4.38
C ALA A 113 -6.06 -14.77 -3.83
N GLU A 114 -5.32 -15.73 -4.38
CA GLU A 114 -5.22 -17.07 -3.80
C GLU A 114 -4.37 -17.11 -2.52
N LEU A 115 -3.50 -16.11 -2.34
CA LEU A 115 -2.59 -16.02 -1.19
C LEU A 115 -3.13 -15.17 -0.04
N ALA A 116 -3.99 -14.20 -0.35
CA ALA A 116 -4.42 -13.21 0.65
C ALA A 116 -5.74 -12.53 0.27
N GLY A 117 -6.43 -11.99 1.28
CA GLY A 117 -7.61 -11.15 1.11
C GLY A 117 -7.28 -9.67 0.88
N VAL A 118 -6.03 -9.23 1.10
CA VAL A 118 -5.55 -7.86 0.87
C VAL A 118 -4.09 -7.88 0.43
N ALA A 119 -3.72 -6.99 -0.49
CA ALA A 119 -2.33 -6.75 -0.86
C ALA A 119 -1.94 -5.27 -0.67
N CYS A 120 -0.81 -5.02 -0.01
CA CYS A 120 -0.19 -3.70 0.14
C CYS A 120 1.20 -3.75 -0.50
N ILE A 121 1.42 -3.02 -1.59
CA ILE A 121 2.60 -3.16 -2.43
C ILE A 121 3.31 -1.82 -2.60
N ASP A 122 4.59 -1.76 -2.19
CA ASP A 122 5.52 -0.71 -2.62
C ASP A 122 5.95 -1.01 -4.06
N THR A 123 5.45 -0.22 -5.00
CA THR A 123 5.69 -0.44 -6.43
C THR A 123 7.11 -0.10 -6.89
N ARG A 124 7.89 0.64 -6.10
CA ARG A 124 9.20 1.19 -6.53
C ARG A 124 10.24 0.10 -6.82
N PRO A 125 10.37 -0.99 -6.03
CA PRO A 125 11.23 -2.11 -6.38
C PRO A 125 10.83 -2.82 -7.68
N LEU A 126 9.52 -2.96 -7.93
CA LEU A 126 9.01 -3.56 -9.18
C LEU A 126 9.40 -2.72 -10.39
N LEU A 127 9.12 -1.42 -10.33
CA LEU A 127 9.44 -0.49 -11.42
C LEU A 127 10.94 -0.45 -11.71
N ALA A 128 11.77 -0.39 -10.66
CA ALA A 128 13.22 -0.40 -10.79
C ALA A 128 13.74 -1.69 -11.44
N HIS A 129 13.22 -2.87 -11.01
CA HIS A 129 13.57 -4.16 -11.61
C HIS A 129 13.20 -4.23 -13.10
N LEU A 130 12.00 -3.74 -13.45
CA LEU A 130 11.48 -3.80 -14.82
C LEU A 130 12.07 -2.72 -15.73
N GLY A 131 12.88 -1.79 -15.18
CA GLY A 131 13.41 -0.66 -15.93
C GLY A 131 12.33 0.35 -16.36
N VAL A 132 11.21 0.41 -15.62
CA VAL A 132 10.11 1.31 -15.91
C VAL A 132 10.40 2.69 -15.30
N HIS A 133 10.51 3.70 -16.15
CA HIS A 133 10.79 5.07 -15.77
C HIS A 133 9.50 5.90 -15.74
N ALA A 134 8.69 5.73 -14.72
CA ALA A 134 7.49 6.51 -14.51
C ALA A 134 7.81 7.87 -13.87
N SER A 135 7.10 8.92 -14.28
CA SER A 135 7.19 10.25 -13.69
C SER A 135 6.77 10.24 -12.21
N ARG A 136 7.10 11.31 -11.47
CA ARG A 136 6.61 11.44 -10.09
C ARG A 136 5.07 11.53 -10.05
N ALA A 137 4.48 12.21 -11.03
CA ALA A 137 3.04 12.33 -11.16
C ALA A 137 2.39 10.96 -11.42
N ASP A 138 2.91 10.18 -12.38
CA ASP A 138 2.41 8.83 -12.67
C ASP A 138 2.44 7.93 -11.44
N ARG A 139 3.54 7.96 -10.69
CA ARG A 139 3.65 7.17 -9.46
C ARG A 139 2.62 7.59 -8.41
N PHE A 140 2.33 8.88 -8.29
CA PHE A 140 1.30 9.38 -7.38
C PHE A 140 -0.11 9.00 -7.82
N TRP A 141 -0.41 9.07 -9.12
CA TRP A 141 -1.68 8.60 -9.65
C TRP A 141 -1.86 7.10 -9.45
N SER A 142 -0.81 6.31 -9.65
CA SER A 142 -0.82 4.87 -9.34
C SER A 142 -1.08 4.61 -7.84
N ASP A 143 -0.40 5.33 -6.96
CA ASP A 143 -0.58 5.21 -5.51
C ASP A 143 -2.03 5.56 -5.09
N LEU A 144 -2.71 6.46 -5.81
CA LEU A 144 -4.11 6.80 -5.60
C LEU A 144 -5.09 5.88 -6.33
N GLY A 145 -4.62 5.02 -7.24
CA GLY A 145 -5.45 4.13 -8.05
C GLY A 145 -6.17 4.82 -9.22
N CYS A 146 -5.66 5.98 -9.66
CA CYS A 146 -6.20 6.76 -10.77
C CYS A 146 -5.49 6.37 -12.08
N ALA A 147 -5.75 5.16 -12.59
CA ALA A 147 -5.06 4.59 -13.74
C ALA A 147 -5.19 5.47 -15.01
N GLU A 148 -6.34 6.10 -15.19
CA GLU A 148 -6.65 6.98 -16.33
C GLU A 148 -5.77 8.24 -16.40
N GLN A 149 -5.14 8.64 -15.28
CA GLN A 149 -4.25 9.80 -15.20
C GLN A 149 -2.78 9.46 -15.47
N ILE A 150 -2.44 8.18 -15.60
CA ILE A 150 -1.06 7.71 -15.74
C ILE A 150 -0.67 7.76 -17.22
N GLU A 151 0.47 8.38 -17.54
CA GLU A 151 1.00 8.45 -18.91
C GLU A 151 1.84 7.20 -19.25
N GLU A 152 2.61 6.68 -18.28
CA GLU A 152 3.46 5.52 -18.47
C GLU A 152 2.61 4.25 -18.69
N PRO A 153 2.76 3.54 -19.85
CA PRO A 153 1.80 2.51 -20.28
C PRO A 153 1.74 1.30 -19.35
N PHE A 154 2.92 0.81 -18.91
CA PHE A 154 2.98 -0.36 -18.02
C PHE A 154 2.35 -0.04 -16.66
N LEU A 155 2.69 1.10 -16.07
CA LEU A 155 2.17 1.49 -14.76
C LEU A 155 0.67 1.75 -14.80
N ARG A 156 0.16 2.28 -15.92
CA ARG A 156 -1.28 2.43 -16.15
C ARG A 156 -1.98 1.08 -16.15
N GLU A 157 -1.50 0.13 -16.97
CA GLU A 157 -2.04 -1.24 -17.05
C GLU A 157 -1.98 -1.94 -15.68
N PHE A 158 -0.84 -1.87 -15.01
CA PHE A 158 -0.64 -2.46 -13.68
C PHE A 158 -1.60 -1.88 -12.64
N THR A 159 -1.78 -0.56 -12.65
CA THR A 159 -2.70 0.13 -11.73
C THR A 159 -4.14 -0.23 -12.02
N GLN A 160 -4.53 -0.29 -13.31
CA GLN A 160 -5.87 -0.73 -13.71
C GLN A 160 -6.14 -2.16 -13.23
N ALA A 161 -5.21 -3.08 -13.47
CA ALA A 161 -5.33 -4.47 -13.02
C ALA A 161 -5.43 -4.57 -11.48
N ALA A 162 -4.71 -3.72 -10.74
CA ALA A 162 -4.82 -3.66 -9.28
C ALA A 162 -6.20 -3.15 -8.81
N CYS A 163 -6.80 -2.20 -9.53
CA CYS A 163 -8.14 -1.71 -9.22
C CYS A 163 -9.25 -2.73 -9.52
N GLU A 164 -9.04 -3.57 -10.54
CA GLU A 164 -9.96 -4.63 -10.99
C GLU A 164 -9.72 -5.98 -10.29
N ALA A 165 -8.70 -6.04 -9.43
CA ALA A 165 -8.31 -7.26 -8.74
C ALA A 165 -9.43 -7.85 -7.88
N PRO A 166 -9.52 -9.20 -7.74
CA PRO A 166 -10.52 -9.86 -6.90
C PRO A 166 -10.31 -9.63 -5.39
N LEU A 167 -9.21 -8.98 -5.01
CA LEU A 167 -8.90 -8.56 -3.64
C LEU A 167 -8.65 -7.06 -3.59
N PRO A 168 -8.88 -6.37 -2.45
CA PRO A 168 -8.42 -5.01 -2.25
C PRO A 168 -6.89 -4.90 -2.36
N VAL A 169 -6.42 -4.00 -3.24
CA VAL A 169 -5.00 -3.72 -3.45
C VAL A 169 -4.71 -2.27 -3.09
N LEU A 170 -3.72 -2.04 -2.25
CA LEU A 170 -3.13 -0.72 -2.02
C LEU A 170 -1.76 -0.68 -2.69
N LEU A 171 -1.62 0.18 -3.68
CA LEU A 171 -0.33 0.53 -4.28
C LEU A 171 0.23 1.77 -3.57
N GLY A 172 1.55 1.84 -3.44
CA GLY A 172 2.19 2.98 -2.80
C GLY A 172 3.70 2.95 -2.92
N GLY A 173 4.34 3.83 -2.15
CA GLY A 173 5.78 3.83 -1.93
C GLY A 173 6.18 3.19 -0.61
N HIS A 174 7.43 3.45 -0.20
CA HIS A 174 7.95 2.97 1.08
C HIS A 174 7.09 3.42 2.28
N SER A 175 6.53 4.63 2.25
CA SER A 175 5.68 5.16 3.32
C SER A 175 4.45 4.27 3.56
N LEU A 176 3.82 3.73 2.50
CA LEU A 176 2.69 2.81 2.63
C LEU A 176 3.07 1.57 3.44
N VAL A 177 4.13 0.86 3.05
CA VAL A 177 4.55 -0.42 3.66
C VAL A 177 5.40 -0.26 4.94
N SER A 178 5.44 0.94 5.47
CA SER A 178 6.10 1.31 6.73
C SER A 178 5.10 2.00 7.68
N GLY A 179 5.23 3.29 7.90
CA GLY A 179 4.35 4.07 8.77
C GLY A 179 2.88 4.07 8.34
N GLY A 180 2.60 3.97 7.04
CA GLY A 180 1.24 3.89 6.51
C GLY A 180 0.46 2.69 7.01
N LEU A 181 1.07 1.49 6.97
CA LEU A 181 0.43 0.28 7.53
C LEU A 181 0.19 0.36 9.03
N MET A 182 1.12 0.97 9.77
CA MET A 182 0.93 1.19 11.21
C MET A 182 -0.28 2.08 11.48
N LEU A 183 -0.42 3.16 10.73
CA LEU A 183 -1.57 4.07 10.85
C LEU A 183 -2.88 3.41 10.42
N LEU A 184 -2.88 2.58 9.38
CA LEU A 184 -4.07 1.83 8.96
C LEU A 184 -4.49 0.82 10.02
N THR A 185 -3.54 0.14 10.66
CA THR A 185 -3.82 -0.76 11.79
C THR A 185 -4.45 0.00 12.97
N GLU A 186 -3.89 1.15 13.34
CA GLU A 186 -4.48 2.01 14.40
C GLU A 186 -5.88 2.53 14.04
N ALA A 187 -6.10 2.88 12.76
CA ALA A 187 -7.41 3.28 12.27
C ALA A 187 -8.43 2.14 12.37
N ALA A 188 -8.02 0.91 12.05
CA ALA A 188 -8.85 -0.27 12.14
C ALA A 188 -9.33 -0.53 13.58
N TRP A 189 -8.42 -0.51 14.55
CA TRP A 189 -8.77 -0.66 15.97
C TRP A 189 -9.70 0.44 16.45
N ARG A 190 -9.43 1.68 16.09
CA ARG A 190 -10.28 2.82 16.46
C ARG A 190 -11.70 2.70 15.91
N GLU A 191 -11.86 2.29 14.64
CA GLU A 191 -13.19 2.09 14.06
C GLU A 191 -13.95 0.95 14.77
N GLU A 192 -13.24 -0.12 15.16
CA GLU A 192 -13.84 -1.22 15.91
C GLU A 192 -14.28 -0.80 17.32
N ASP A 193 -13.44 -0.07 18.06
CA ASP A 193 -13.79 0.46 19.38
C ASP A 193 -15.05 1.35 19.31
N GLN A 194 -15.10 2.26 18.32
CA GLN A 194 -16.28 3.10 18.11
C GLN A 194 -17.54 2.30 17.73
N ARG A 195 -17.37 1.17 17.02
CA ARG A 195 -18.47 0.28 16.69
C ARG A 195 -19.02 -0.41 17.92
N LEU A 196 -18.15 -0.89 18.80
CA LEU A 196 -18.51 -1.53 20.06
C LEU A 196 -19.22 -0.56 21.01
N GLU A 197 -18.73 0.68 21.12
CA GLU A 197 -19.35 1.73 21.94
C GLU A 197 -20.76 2.12 21.47
N ARG A 198 -21.04 2.06 20.16
CA ARG A 198 -22.37 2.38 19.58
C ARG A 198 -23.33 1.22 19.62
N GLY A 199 -22.84 -0.02 19.78
CA GLY A 199 -23.65 -1.23 19.84
C GLY A 199 -24.08 -1.60 21.24
N THR A 200 -23.63 -0.86 22.26
CA THR A 200 -24.04 -0.93 23.64
C THR A 200 -25.01 0.19 23.98
#